data_dd45ff0333c51d5b80ce38884dd4bf24
#
_entry.id   dd45ff0333c51d5b80ce38884dd4bf24
#
_cell.length_a   1.000
_cell.length_b   1.000
_cell.length_c   1.000
_cell.angle_alpha   90.00
_cell.angle_beta   90.00
_cell.angle_gamma   90.00
#
_symmetry.space_group_name_H-M   'P 1'
#
loop_
_entity.id
_entity.type
_entity.pdbx_description
1 polymer ?
#
loop_
_entity_poly.entity_id
_entity_poly.type
_entity_poly.pdbx_seq_one_letter_code
_entity_poly.pdbx_strand_id
1 'polypeptide(L)'
;QGDYGLFQCSSPCHEETYDNEELIKEMFEKQTDMKIPTSLIPHCPHCGKPMTMNLRCDDTFVEDEGWHQAYLRYQDFIRRHQDLKIVYLELGVGQNTPGIIKYPFFRFVERNKEATYICINKDAYCPQSIEKRAYCISEDIKNVMEDLLKIKLEK
;
A
#
# COMPACT_ATOMS: atom_id res chain seq x y z
N GLN A 1 1.64 3.59 1.47
CA GLN A 1 3.01 3.07 1.58
C GLN A 1 3.89 3.49 0.39
N GLY A 2 3.33 4.20 -0.58
CA GLY A 2 4.01 4.62 -1.81
C GLY A 2 3.75 3.71 -3.00
N ASP A 3 4.45 3.96 -4.08
CA ASP A 3 4.27 3.27 -5.36
C ASP A 3 5.64 2.95 -5.99
N TYR A 4 5.85 1.69 -6.35
CA TYR A 4 7.05 1.25 -7.09
C TYR A 4 7.08 1.79 -8.53
N GLY A 5 5.94 2.17 -9.09
CA GLY A 5 5.80 2.78 -10.41
C GLY A 5 6.18 4.26 -10.46
N LEU A 6 6.57 4.86 -9.33
CA LEU A 6 6.89 6.28 -9.24
C LEU A 6 8.29 6.54 -8.70
N PHE A 7 8.98 7.51 -9.30
CA PHE A 7 10.17 8.13 -8.73
C PHE A 7 9.84 9.44 -8.03
N GLN A 8 10.64 9.79 -7.03
CA GLN A 8 10.66 11.09 -6.36
C GLN A 8 12.11 11.60 -6.22
N CYS A 9 12.29 12.88 -5.95
CA CYS A 9 13.60 13.41 -5.58
C CYS A 9 14.09 12.78 -4.27
N SER A 10 15.31 12.25 -4.24
CA SER A 10 15.90 11.65 -3.02
C SER A 10 16.12 12.64 -1.87
N SER A 11 16.12 13.93 -2.18
CA SER A 11 16.09 15.02 -1.18
C SER A 11 14.97 15.94 -1.60
N PRO A 12 13.71 15.71 -1.13
CA PRO A 12 12.55 16.36 -1.66
C PRO A 12 12.71 17.88 -1.77
N CYS A 13 12.74 18.39 -3.00
CA CYS A 13 12.84 19.82 -3.30
C CYS A 13 11.54 20.37 -3.93
N HIS A 14 10.57 19.51 -4.17
CA HIS A 14 9.23 19.77 -4.70
C HIS A 14 8.31 18.58 -4.39
N GLU A 15 7.02 18.72 -4.63
CA GLU A 15 5.98 17.74 -4.27
C GLU A 15 5.47 16.95 -5.49
N GLU A 16 6.33 16.72 -6.50
CA GLU A 16 5.98 15.96 -7.70
C GLU A 16 6.61 14.58 -7.68
N THR A 17 5.89 13.60 -8.23
CA THR A 17 6.38 12.26 -8.54
C THR A 17 6.38 12.04 -10.05
N TYR A 18 7.13 11.04 -10.52
CA TYR A 18 7.36 10.78 -11.94
C TYR A 18 7.17 9.30 -12.23
N ASP A 19 6.37 9.00 -13.25
CA ASP A 19 6.24 7.63 -13.77
C ASP A 19 7.61 7.07 -14.17
N ASN A 20 7.86 5.82 -13.82
CA ASN A 20 9.15 5.20 -14.04
C ASN A 20 9.14 3.97 -14.94
N GLU A 21 7.96 3.56 -15.45
CA GLU A 21 7.79 2.29 -16.15
C GLU A 21 8.76 2.12 -17.33
N GLU A 22 8.83 3.10 -18.21
CA GLU A 22 9.68 3.01 -19.40
C GLU A 22 11.18 3.01 -19.04
N LEU A 23 11.57 3.83 -18.07
CA LEU A 23 12.97 3.87 -17.63
C LEU A 23 13.37 2.57 -16.92
N ILE A 24 12.50 1.99 -16.12
CA ILE A 24 12.77 0.71 -15.44
C ILE A 24 12.87 -0.43 -16.47
N LYS A 25 12.04 -0.45 -17.52
CA LYS A 25 12.17 -1.42 -18.63
C LYS A 25 13.53 -1.30 -19.31
N GLU A 26 13.96 -0.07 -19.63
CA GLU A 26 15.27 0.18 -20.23
C GLU A 26 16.44 -0.23 -19.31
N MET A 27 16.32 0.05 -18.01
CA MET A 27 17.29 -0.41 -17.00
C MET A 27 17.38 -1.94 -16.97
N PHE A 28 16.25 -2.64 -17.00
CA PHE A 28 16.19 -4.10 -16.98
C PHE A 28 16.86 -4.70 -18.22
N GLU A 29 16.59 -4.13 -19.41
CA GLU A 29 17.17 -4.61 -20.68
C GLU A 29 18.66 -4.38 -20.78
N LYS A 30 19.16 -3.27 -20.20
CA LYS A 30 20.59 -2.85 -20.32
C LYS A 30 21.45 -3.21 -19.13
N GLN A 31 20.90 -3.84 -18.10
CA GLN A 31 21.69 -4.25 -16.94
C GLN A 31 22.67 -5.37 -17.30
N THR A 32 23.84 -5.30 -16.71
CA THR A 32 24.88 -6.36 -16.80
C THR A 32 25.47 -6.56 -15.41
N ASP A 33 25.60 -7.81 -14.96
CA ASP A 33 26.14 -8.16 -13.65
C ASP A 33 25.46 -7.40 -12.49
N MET A 34 24.14 -7.29 -12.53
CA MET A 34 23.30 -6.57 -11.54
C MET A 34 23.58 -5.05 -11.47
N LYS A 35 24.12 -4.47 -12.52
CA LYS A 35 24.41 -3.04 -12.63
C LYS A 35 23.77 -2.45 -13.87
N ILE A 36 23.21 -1.25 -13.72
CA ILE A 36 22.68 -0.45 -14.84
C ILE A 36 23.76 0.52 -15.33
N PRO A 37 23.72 0.92 -16.61
CA PRO A 37 24.54 2.03 -17.10
C PRO A 37 24.32 3.31 -16.30
N THR A 38 25.40 4.03 -15.99
CA THR A 38 25.32 5.29 -15.23
C THR A 38 24.39 6.33 -15.88
N SER A 39 24.28 6.30 -17.21
CA SER A 39 23.40 7.19 -17.98
C SER A 39 21.91 6.96 -17.72
N LEU A 40 21.53 5.82 -17.15
CA LEU A 40 20.13 5.49 -16.79
C LEU A 40 19.82 5.81 -15.34
N ILE A 41 20.75 6.33 -14.55
CA ILE A 41 20.43 6.77 -13.18
C ILE A 41 19.55 8.02 -13.28
N PRO A 42 18.29 7.96 -12.78
CA PRO A 42 17.38 9.09 -12.89
C PRO A 42 17.83 10.24 -11.97
N HIS A 43 17.72 11.46 -12.48
CA HIS A 43 18.03 12.66 -11.74
C HIS A 43 16.83 13.61 -11.69
N CYS A 44 16.65 14.23 -10.55
CA CYS A 44 15.58 15.21 -10.33
C CYS A 44 15.71 16.38 -11.34
N PRO A 45 14.64 16.70 -12.10
CA PRO A 45 14.69 17.77 -13.09
C PRO A 45 14.84 19.17 -12.47
N HIS A 46 14.52 19.32 -11.18
CA HIS A 46 14.61 20.61 -10.47
C HIS A 46 15.99 20.85 -9.85
N CYS A 47 16.59 19.84 -9.21
CA CYS A 47 17.84 20.05 -8.44
C CYS A 47 19.00 19.18 -8.91
N GLY A 48 18.80 18.29 -9.88
CA GLY A 48 19.85 17.40 -10.41
C GLY A 48 20.32 16.29 -9.48
N LYS A 49 19.78 16.16 -8.27
CA LYS A 49 20.11 15.05 -7.37
C LYS A 49 19.51 13.74 -7.89
N PRO A 50 20.09 12.57 -7.54
CA PRO A 50 19.50 11.29 -7.90
C PRO A 50 18.05 11.18 -7.43
N MET A 51 17.24 10.42 -8.14
CA MET A 51 15.89 10.07 -7.72
C MET A 51 15.86 8.72 -7.00
N THR A 52 14.81 8.49 -6.24
CA THR A 52 14.52 7.22 -5.56
C THR A 52 13.09 6.81 -5.82
N MET A 53 12.73 5.57 -5.53
CA MET A 53 11.33 5.12 -5.55
C MET A 53 10.50 5.94 -4.55
N ASN A 54 9.26 6.27 -4.92
CA ASN A 54 8.31 6.93 -4.02
C ASN A 54 7.76 5.91 -3.02
N LEU A 55 8.56 5.57 -2.02
CA LEU A 55 8.21 4.61 -0.97
C LEU A 55 8.36 5.25 0.41
N ARG A 56 7.37 5.01 1.29
CA ARG A 56 7.38 5.50 2.67
C ARG A 56 8.31 4.64 3.54
N CYS A 57 9.60 4.81 3.37
CA CYS A 57 10.64 4.15 4.17
C CYS A 57 11.29 5.08 5.21
N ASP A 58 11.15 6.39 5.03
CA ASP A 58 11.65 7.44 5.92
C ASP A 58 10.83 8.73 5.81
N ASP A 59 11.33 9.83 6.36
CA ASP A 59 10.69 11.14 6.40
C ASP A 59 10.77 11.91 5.06
N THR A 60 11.38 11.33 4.03
CA THR A 60 11.54 11.99 2.71
C THR A 60 10.42 11.62 1.72
N PHE A 61 9.39 10.90 2.15
CA PHE A 61 8.27 10.50 1.30
C PHE A 61 7.51 11.71 0.74
N VAL A 62 7.39 11.77 -0.58
CA VAL A 62 6.64 12.83 -1.27
C VAL A 62 5.17 12.40 -1.40
N GLU A 63 4.29 13.23 -0.85
CA GLU A 63 2.84 13.15 -1.03
C GLU A 63 2.44 14.16 -2.13
N ASP A 64 2.33 13.67 -3.36
CA ASP A 64 1.94 14.50 -4.50
C ASP A 64 0.44 14.81 -4.55
N GLU A 65 0.01 15.61 -5.53
CA GLU A 65 -1.41 15.94 -5.72
C GLU A 65 -2.28 14.69 -5.93
N GLY A 66 -1.78 13.67 -6.63
CA GLY A 66 -2.47 12.39 -6.84
C GLY A 66 -2.73 11.66 -5.53
N TRP A 67 -1.72 11.65 -4.66
CA TRP A 67 -1.82 11.08 -3.31
C TRP A 67 -2.84 11.84 -2.46
N HIS A 68 -2.80 13.19 -2.45
CA HIS A 68 -3.75 14.01 -1.71
C HIS A 68 -5.19 13.79 -2.17
N GLN A 69 -5.43 13.73 -3.47
CA GLN A 69 -6.75 13.44 -4.04
C GLN A 69 -7.24 12.02 -3.68
N ALA A 70 -6.36 11.02 -3.68
CA ALA A 70 -6.71 9.68 -3.25
C ALA A 70 -7.05 9.64 -1.75
N TYR A 71 -6.30 10.34 -0.93
CA TYR A 71 -6.55 10.44 0.50
C TYR A 71 -7.91 11.10 0.82
N LEU A 72 -8.24 12.19 0.14
CA LEU A 72 -9.55 12.84 0.28
C LEU A 72 -10.71 11.92 -0.11
N ARG A 73 -10.58 11.16 -1.20
CA ARG A 73 -11.59 10.16 -1.60
C ARG A 73 -11.73 9.06 -0.56
N TYR A 74 -10.63 8.59 0.01
CA TYR A 74 -10.64 7.59 1.08
C TYR A 74 -11.33 8.13 2.34
N GLN A 75 -11.00 9.33 2.78
CA GLN A 75 -11.64 9.96 3.95
C GLN A 75 -13.15 10.13 3.73
N ASP A 76 -13.56 10.59 2.55
CA ASP A 76 -14.97 10.75 2.20
C ASP A 76 -15.71 9.42 2.17
N PHE A 77 -15.07 8.36 1.63
CA PHE A 77 -15.61 7.01 1.67
C PHE A 77 -15.85 6.56 3.12
N ILE A 78 -14.86 6.66 3.99
CA ILE A 78 -14.99 6.26 5.41
C ILE A 78 -16.11 7.07 6.08
N ARG A 79 -16.14 8.39 5.89
CA ARG A 79 -17.15 9.28 6.48
C ARG A 79 -18.58 8.87 6.08
N ARG A 80 -18.81 8.53 4.82
CA ARG A 80 -20.14 8.16 4.31
C ARG A 80 -20.59 6.76 4.72
N HIS A 81 -19.65 5.88 5.12
CA HIS A 81 -19.94 4.47 5.40
C HIS A 81 -19.75 4.10 6.88
N GLN A 82 -19.50 5.07 7.76
CA GLN A 82 -19.14 4.80 9.16
C GLN A 82 -20.20 4.01 9.94
N ASP A 83 -21.47 4.07 9.55
CA ASP A 83 -22.61 3.38 10.20
C ASP A 83 -23.23 2.28 9.31
N LEU A 84 -22.58 1.93 8.20
CA LEU A 84 -23.05 0.91 7.26
C LEU A 84 -22.29 -0.41 7.47
N LYS A 85 -22.81 -1.48 6.85
CA LYS A 85 -22.10 -2.76 6.75
C LYS A 85 -20.89 -2.57 5.85
N ILE A 86 -19.71 -2.62 6.43
CA ILE A 86 -18.43 -2.43 5.74
C ILE A 86 -17.46 -3.55 6.12
N VAL A 87 -16.68 -4.01 5.15
CA VAL A 87 -15.58 -4.94 5.38
C VAL A 87 -14.26 -4.19 5.26
N TYR A 88 -13.45 -4.26 6.31
CA TYR A 88 -12.08 -3.79 6.32
C TYR A 88 -11.16 -4.99 6.04
N LEU A 89 -10.73 -5.10 4.78
CA LEU A 89 -9.85 -6.18 4.32
C LEU A 89 -8.39 -5.74 4.38
N GLU A 90 -7.60 -6.48 5.13
CA GLU A 90 -6.16 -6.31 5.25
C GLU A 90 -5.41 -7.47 4.62
N LEU A 91 -4.50 -7.18 3.71
CA LEU A 91 -3.67 -8.15 3.01
C LEU A 91 -2.19 -7.92 3.33
N GLY A 92 -1.58 -8.79 4.12
CA GLY A 92 -0.15 -8.84 4.37
C GLY A 92 0.47 -7.62 5.08
N VAL A 93 -0.32 -6.82 5.82
CA VAL A 93 0.22 -5.64 6.54
C VAL A 93 1.12 -6.11 7.68
N GLY A 94 2.41 -5.77 7.58
CA GLY A 94 3.42 -6.14 8.56
C GLY A 94 3.41 -5.29 9.83
N GLN A 95 4.29 -5.66 10.77
CA GLN A 95 4.43 -4.97 12.07
C GLN A 95 5.25 -3.67 11.95
N ASN A 96 5.95 -3.44 10.83
CA ASN A 96 6.79 -2.25 10.67
C ASN A 96 5.97 -0.95 10.58
N THR A 97 4.79 -0.99 9.95
CA THR A 97 3.95 0.19 9.73
C THR A 97 2.46 -0.09 10.01
N PRO A 98 2.09 -0.70 11.15
CA PRO A 98 0.70 -1.06 11.44
C PRO A 98 -0.20 0.15 11.66
N GLY A 99 0.38 1.30 11.97
CA GLY A 99 -0.33 2.57 12.23
C GLY A 99 -1.09 3.14 11.05
N ILE A 100 -0.74 2.76 9.82
CA ILE A 100 -1.35 3.32 8.60
C ILE A 100 -2.64 2.59 8.23
N ILE A 101 -2.70 1.26 8.38
CA ILE A 101 -3.85 0.43 7.96
C ILE A 101 -4.40 -0.35 9.15
N LYS A 102 -3.60 -1.21 9.77
CA LYS A 102 -4.05 -2.19 10.78
C LYS A 102 -4.74 -1.52 11.97
N TYR A 103 -4.10 -0.59 12.65
CA TYR A 103 -4.68 0.09 13.82
C TYR A 103 -5.87 1.01 13.48
N PRO A 104 -5.88 1.77 12.39
CA PRO A 104 -7.08 2.44 11.92
C PRO A 104 -8.26 1.49 11.70
N PHE A 105 -8.06 0.35 11.03
CA PHE A 105 -9.13 -0.62 10.79
C PHE A 105 -9.67 -1.20 12.10
N PHE A 106 -8.82 -1.53 13.08
CA PHE A 106 -9.29 -1.95 14.40
C PHE A 106 -10.23 -0.91 15.00
N ARG A 107 -9.82 0.37 15.02
CA ARG A 107 -10.63 1.46 15.56
C ARG A 107 -11.95 1.67 14.83
N PHE A 108 -11.96 1.52 13.52
CA PHE A 108 -13.20 1.63 12.73
C PHE A 108 -14.18 0.49 13.06
N VAL A 109 -13.69 -0.74 13.17
CA VAL A 109 -14.51 -1.89 13.53
C VAL A 109 -14.98 -1.82 15.00
N GLU A 110 -14.19 -1.29 15.91
CA GLU A 110 -14.62 -1.04 17.30
C GLU A 110 -15.80 -0.08 17.35
N ARG A 111 -15.76 1.00 16.59
CA ARG A 111 -16.78 2.06 16.58
C ARG A 111 -18.05 1.65 15.84
N ASN A 112 -17.94 0.94 14.73
CA ASN A 112 -19.06 0.50 13.92
C ASN A 112 -19.39 -0.98 14.18
N LYS A 113 -20.53 -1.27 14.81
CA LYS A 113 -20.96 -2.63 15.16
C LYS A 113 -21.35 -3.49 13.96
N GLU A 114 -21.68 -2.88 12.83
CA GLU A 114 -21.99 -3.55 11.56
C GLU A 114 -20.77 -3.84 10.70
N ALA A 115 -19.58 -3.32 11.10
CA ALA A 115 -18.36 -3.53 10.38
C ALA A 115 -17.72 -4.89 10.70
N THR A 116 -17.04 -5.45 9.70
CA THR A 116 -16.27 -6.69 9.80
C THR A 116 -14.81 -6.42 9.45
N TYR A 117 -13.90 -7.02 10.19
CA TYR A 117 -12.48 -7.04 9.88
C TYR A 117 -12.06 -8.38 9.29
N ILE A 118 -11.29 -8.36 8.21
CA ILE A 118 -10.68 -9.56 7.62
C ILE A 118 -9.18 -9.31 7.47
N CYS A 119 -8.37 -10.17 8.07
CA CYS A 119 -6.92 -10.14 7.98
C CYS A 119 -6.41 -11.43 7.33
N ILE A 120 -5.70 -11.31 6.22
CA ILE A 120 -4.99 -12.42 5.57
C ILE A 120 -3.50 -12.12 5.67
N ASN A 121 -2.80 -12.87 6.52
CA ASN A 121 -1.39 -12.68 6.80
C ASN A 121 -0.83 -13.96 7.39
N LYS A 122 0.46 -14.24 7.28
CA LYS A 122 1.11 -15.38 7.95
C LYS A 122 0.94 -15.32 9.48
N ASP A 123 0.97 -14.10 10.05
CA ASP A 123 0.76 -13.82 11.46
C ASP A 123 -0.52 -12.99 11.65
N ALA A 124 -1.67 -13.51 11.18
CA ALA A 124 -2.94 -12.81 11.26
C ALA A 124 -3.43 -12.71 12.71
N TYR A 125 -3.82 -11.52 13.13
CA TYR A 125 -4.38 -11.29 14.48
C TYR A 125 -5.34 -10.11 14.50
N CYS A 126 -6.17 -10.05 15.55
CA CYS A 126 -6.98 -8.89 15.88
C CYS A 126 -7.05 -8.72 17.42
N PRO A 127 -7.37 -7.53 17.93
CA PRO A 127 -7.60 -7.32 19.34
C PRO A 127 -8.92 -7.99 19.79
N GLN A 128 -8.97 -8.38 21.05
CA GLN A 128 -10.13 -9.04 21.68
C GLN A 128 -11.43 -8.22 21.52
N SER A 129 -11.32 -6.89 21.49
CA SER A 129 -12.46 -5.97 21.35
C SER A 129 -13.27 -6.17 20.07
N ILE A 130 -12.67 -6.71 19.00
CA ILE A 130 -13.32 -6.93 17.70
C ILE A 130 -13.39 -8.41 17.29
N GLU A 131 -12.89 -9.33 18.10
CA GLU A 131 -12.74 -10.76 17.77
C GLU A 131 -14.01 -11.39 17.21
N LYS A 132 -15.19 -11.05 17.76
CA LYS A 132 -16.47 -11.58 17.29
C LYS A 132 -16.90 -11.08 15.90
N ARG A 133 -16.21 -10.09 15.36
CA ARG A 133 -16.45 -9.46 14.06
C ARG A 133 -15.21 -9.46 13.19
N ALA A 134 -14.27 -10.37 13.48
CA ALA A 134 -13.01 -10.49 12.77
C ALA A 134 -12.80 -11.91 12.25
N TYR A 135 -12.20 -12.01 11.08
CA TYR A 135 -11.71 -13.25 10.48
C TYR A 135 -10.21 -13.10 10.25
N CYS A 136 -9.43 -13.78 11.09
CA CYS A 136 -7.96 -13.79 10.97
C CYS A 136 -7.53 -15.11 10.32
N ILE A 137 -7.03 -15.04 9.11
CA ILE A 137 -6.61 -16.18 8.29
C ILE A 137 -5.09 -16.18 8.24
N SER A 138 -4.47 -17.09 9.01
CA SER A 138 -3.01 -17.24 9.09
C SER A 138 -2.52 -18.14 7.94
N GLU A 139 -2.46 -17.57 6.73
CA GLU A 139 -2.08 -18.30 5.51
C GLU A 139 -1.41 -17.35 4.51
N ASP A 140 -0.77 -17.92 3.49
CA ASP A 140 -0.28 -17.17 2.34
C ASP A 140 -1.43 -16.57 1.53
N ILE A 141 -1.34 -15.30 1.18
CA ILE A 141 -2.38 -14.58 0.44
C ILE A 141 -2.73 -15.28 -0.88
N LYS A 142 -1.71 -15.79 -1.58
CA LYS A 142 -1.92 -16.51 -2.85
C LYS A 142 -2.80 -17.72 -2.66
N ASN A 143 -2.53 -18.56 -1.65
CA ASN A 143 -3.30 -19.75 -1.36
C ASN A 143 -4.76 -19.43 -1.05
N VAL A 144 -4.99 -18.42 -0.22
CA VAL A 144 -6.36 -17.95 0.12
C VAL A 144 -7.09 -17.47 -1.14
N MET A 145 -6.44 -16.68 -2.00
CA MET A 145 -7.04 -16.18 -3.23
C MET A 145 -7.36 -17.30 -4.23
N GLU A 146 -6.47 -18.29 -4.37
CA GLU A 146 -6.73 -19.47 -5.20
C GLU A 146 -7.92 -20.28 -4.71
N ASP A 147 -8.08 -20.46 -3.40
CA ASP A 147 -9.22 -21.19 -2.82
C ASP A 147 -10.53 -20.41 -2.98
N LEU A 148 -10.51 -19.09 -2.81
CA LEU A 148 -11.69 -18.25 -3.07
C LEU A 148 -12.14 -18.30 -4.54
N LEU A 149 -11.20 -18.37 -5.48
CA LEU A 149 -11.53 -18.53 -6.91
C LEU A 149 -12.18 -19.88 -7.21
N LYS A 150 -11.74 -20.96 -6.57
CA LYS A 150 -12.37 -22.31 -6.71
C LYS A 150 -13.82 -22.29 -6.25
N ILE A 151 -14.11 -21.69 -5.09
CA ILE A 151 -15.48 -21.58 -4.54
C ILE A 151 -16.42 -20.83 -5.50
N LYS A 152 -15.91 -19.84 -6.24
CA LYS A 152 -16.70 -19.07 -7.20
C LYS A 152 -17.06 -19.86 -8.46
N LEU A 153 -16.24 -20.85 -8.83
CA LEU A 153 -16.44 -21.68 -10.03
C LEU A 153 -17.44 -22.85 -9.79
N GLU A 154 -17.75 -23.18 -8.54
CA GLU A 154 -18.67 -24.25 -8.16
C GLU A 154 -20.14 -23.78 -7.99
N LYS A 155 -20.45 -22.50 -8.26
CA LYS A 155 -21.80 -21.89 -8.24
C LYS A 155 -22.27 -21.54 -9.64
#